data_d00aeb1d2f6b8bb4da48027fc9adb7f9
#
_entry.id   d00aeb1d2f6b8bb4da48027fc9adb7f9
#
_cell.length_a   1.000
_cell.length_b   1.000
_cell.length_c   1.000
_cell.angle_alpha   90.00
_cell.angle_beta   90.00
_cell.angle_gamma   90.00
#
_symmetry.space_group_name_H-M   'P 1'
#
loop_
_entity.id
_entity.type
_entity.pdbx_description
1 polymer ?
#
loop_
_entity_poly.entity_id
_entity_poly.type
_entity_poly.pdbx_seq_one_letter_code
_entity_poly.pdbx_strand_id
1 'polypeptide(L)'
;MPAGRWRVPWWPMWLTLLPSLVLAAAAVKHVDHRHWTDKYDRHFKKYSKHYFGAGFDWRWFKAQAIAESGLEPEATSSVGARGLMQIMPRTYEEIREANPHFRNITDPKWNIAAGIYYDRQLYRRWSKYIEGDDRLNFAFGSYNAGFGNVRKAYRKAKKKEKLVQRWKQVEGFAPGQTRHYVRRINKLMRKK
;
A
#
# COMPACT_ATOMS: atom_id res chain seq x y z
N MET A 1 16.08 32.87 22.94
CA MET A 1 15.94 31.38 22.98
C MET A 1 16.00 30.89 21.56
N PRO A 2 16.98 30.07 21.12
CA PRO A 2 17.14 29.68 19.74
C PRO A 2 16.33 28.41 19.45
N ALA A 3 15.63 28.45 18.31
CA ALA A 3 14.82 27.37 17.78
C ALA A 3 15.66 26.12 17.43
N GLY A 4 15.33 24.99 18.02
CA GLY A 4 15.98 23.72 17.78
C GLY A 4 15.73 23.18 16.36
N ARG A 5 16.78 23.13 15.57
CA ARG A 5 16.78 22.46 14.25
C ARG A 5 16.76 20.96 14.44
N TRP A 6 15.65 20.32 14.15
CA TRP A 6 15.56 18.85 14.07
C TRP A 6 16.40 18.36 12.89
N ARG A 7 17.58 17.82 13.16
CA ARG A 7 18.41 17.10 12.21
C ARG A 7 17.81 15.70 12.02
N VAL A 8 17.30 15.42 10.84
CA VAL A 8 16.94 14.06 10.44
C VAL A 8 18.24 13.31 10.15
N PRO A 9 18.54 12.20 10.85
CA PRO A 9 19.76 11.43 10.57
C PRO A 9 19.71 10.84 9.17
N TRP A 10 20.73 11.11 8.38
CA TRP A 10 20.99 10.47 7.09
C TRP A 10 21.57 9.07 7.38
N TRP A 11 20.76 8.07 7.27
CA TRP A 11 21.25 6.70 7.29
C TRP A 11 21.65 6.30 5.88
N PRO A 12 22.91 5.80 5.70
CA PRO A 12 23.30 5.24 4.41
C PRO A 12 22.48 3.97 4.17
N MET A 13 21.67 4.00 3.10
CA MET A 13 21.01 2.80 2.59
C MET A 13 22.07 1.87 2.01
N TRP A 14 22.53 0.93 2.82
CA TRP A 14 23.18 -0.25 2.28
C TRP A 14 22.13 -1.05 1.52
N LEU A 15 22.19 -0.92 0.21
CA LEU A 15 21.52 -1.79 -0.75
C LEU A 15 22.13 -3.19 -0.61
N THR A 16 21.64 -4.00 0.30
CA THR A 16 21.76 -5.44 0.16
C THR A 16 20.81 -5.83 -0.98
N LEU A 17 21.38 -6.14 -2.12
CA LEU A 17 20.75 -6.90 -3.19
C LEU A 17 20.37 -8.27 -2.61
N LEU A 18 19.17 -8.32 -1.98
CA LEU A 18 18.54 -9.61 -1.76
C LEU A 18 18.08 -10.10 -3.13
N PRO A 19 18.41 -11.34 -3.50
CA PRO A 19 17.91 -11.93 -4.72
C PRO A 19 16.39 -11.85 -4.68
N SER A 20 15.79 -11.45 -5.80
CA SER A 20 14.35 -11.45 -6.01
C SER A 20 13.86 -12.90 -5.80
N LEU A 21 13.53 -13.24 -4.57
CA LEU A 21 12.74 -14.43 -4.29
C LEU A 21 11.42 -14.21 -5.02
N VAL A 22 11.28 -14.91 -6.12
CA VAL A 22 10.02 -15.13 -6.81
C VAL A 22 9.09 -15.69 -5.76
N LEU A 23 8.29 -14.81 -5.11
CA LEU A 23 7.12 -15.25 -4.40
C LEU A 23 6.27 -15.95 -5.45
N ALA A 24 6.25 -17.27 -5.42
CA ALA A 24 5.17 -18.03 -6.01
C ALA A 24 3.89 -17.48 -5.35
N ALA A 25 3.26 -16.52 -6.02
CA ALA A 25 1.92 -16.11 -5.68
C ALA A 25 1.10 -17.41 -5.75
N ALA A 26 0.79 -17.96 -4.57
CA ALA A 26 -0.25 -18.96 -4.49
C ALA A 26 -1.37 -18.41 -5.34
N ALA A 27 -1.76 -19.14 -6.38
CA ALA A 27 -2.74 -18.70 -7.37
C ALA A 27 -3.96 -18.25 -6.58
N VAL A 28 -4.10 -16.94 -6.39
CA VAL A 28 -5.23 -16.40 -5.66
C VAL A 28 -6.39 -16.62 -6.59
N LYS A 29 -7.07 -17.76 -6.35
CA LYS A 29 -8.33 -18.11 -6.99
C LYS A 29 -9.18 -16.85 -7.11
N HIS A 30 -9.80 -16.65 -8.26
CA HIS A 30 -10.70 -15.57 -8.59
C HIS A 30 -11.31 -14.91 -7.36
N VAL A 31 -10.95 -13.65 -7.11
CA VAL A 31 -11.60 -12.86 -6.06
C VAL A 31 -12.98 -12.53 -6.57
N ASP A 32 -13.88 -13.42 -6.24
CA ASP A 32 -15.29 -13.28 -6.48
C ASP A 32 -15.87 -12.30 -5.45
N HIS A 33 -17.02 -11.69 -5.74
CA HIS A 33 -17.79 -10.83 -4.82
C HIS A 33 -18.02 -11.41 -3.42
N ARG A 34 -17.82 -12.69 -3.23
CA ARG A 34 -17.90 -13.43 -1.96
C ARG A 34 -17.02 -12.87 -0.83
N HIS A 35 -15.96 -12.13 -1.15
CA HIS A 35 -15.07 -11.52 -0.16
C HIS A 35 -15.51 -10.10 0.27
N TRP A 36 -16.58 -9.54 -0.30
CA TRP A 36 -17.13 -8.26 0.13
C TRP A 36 -18.06 -8.41 1.34
N THR A 37 -17.55 -8.99 2.45
CA THR A 37 -18.29 -9.06 3.71
C THR A 37 -18.20 -7.73 4.44
N ASP A 38 -19.20 -7.37 5.24
CA ASP A 38 -19.26 -6.12 6.02
C ASP A 38 -18.52 -6.18 7.37
N LYS A 39 -18.03 -7.37 7.74
CA LYS A 39 -17.40 -7.68 9.03
C LYS A 39 -16.40 -6.64 9.51
N TYR A 40 -15.60 -6.05 8.60
CA TYR A 40 -14.55 -5.09 8.94
C TYR A 40 -14.85 -3.66 8.48
N ASP A 41 -15.99 -3.39 7.87
CA ASP A 41 -16.34 -2.11 7.25
C ASP A 41 -16.19 -0.92 8.20
N ARG A 42 -16.58 -1.10 9.48
CA ARG A 42 -16.41 -0.07 10.51
C ARG A 42 -14.97 0.39 10.67
N HIS A 43 -14.00 -0.53 10.54
CA HIS A 43 -12.59 -0.21 10.68
C HIS A 43 -12.07 0.51 9.43
N PHE A 44 -12.42 0.03 8.24
CA PHE A 44 -12.09 0.71 6.99
C PHE A 44 -12.65 2.13 6.95
N LYS A 45 -13.94 2.32 7.27
CA LYS A 45 -14.59 3.63 7.36
C LYS A 45 -13.89 4.56 8.36
N LYS A 46 -13.63 4.07 9.57
CA LYS A 46 -12.98 4.84 10.64
C LYS A 46 -11.59 5.33 10.23
N TYR A 47 -10.72 4.43 9.79
CA TYR A 47 -9.32 4.75 9.52
C TYR A 47 -9.12 5.46 8.18
N SER A 48 -9.96 5.19 7.17
CA SER A 48 -10.02 5.99 5.95
C SER A 48 -10.38 7.44 6.27
N LYS A 49 -11.46 7.68 7.03
CA LYS A 49 -11.85 9.02 7.48
C LYS A 49 -10.72 9.70 8.26
N HIS A 50 -10.06 8.98 9.15
CA HIS A 50 -8.99 9.52 9.99
C HIS A 50 -7.77 9.97 9.19
N TYR A 51 -7.31 9.15 8.23
CA TYR A 51 -6.06 9.42 7.50
C TYR A 51 -6.25 10.17 6.17
N PHE A 52 -7.40 10.02 5.51
CA PHE A 52 -7.67 10.60 4.20
C PHE A 52 -8.80 11.64 4.17
N GLY A 53 -9.58 11.75 5.25
CA GLY A 53 -10.70 12.66 5.36
C GLY A 53 -12.06 12.02 5.07
N ALA A 54 -13.14 12.73 5.46
CA ALA A 54 -14.50 12.18 5.43
C ALA A 54 -15.03 11.88 4.03
N GLY A 55 -14.57 12.63 3.01
CA GLY A 55 -15.00 12.44 1.61
C GLY A 55 -14.27 11.34 0.86
N PHE A 56 -13.28 10.69 1.47
CA PHE A 56 -12.53 9.66 0.80
C PHE A 56 -13.28 8.32 0.79
N ASP A 57 -13.37 7.66 -0.36
CA ASP A 57 -14.03 6.37 -0.48
C ASP A 57 -13.21 5.26 0.18
N TRP A 58 -13.58 4.88 1.40
CA TRP A 58 -12.96 3.86 2.22
C TRP A 58 -12.90 2.47 1.56
N ARG A 59 -13.75 2.23 0.56
CA ARG A 59 -13.86 0.95 -0.14
C ARG A 59 -12.61 0.63 -0.96
N TRP A 60 -11.80 1.62 -1.31
CA TRP A 60 -10.48 1.41 -1.91
C TRP A 60 -9.57 0.56 -1.02
N PHE A 61 -9.54 0.84 0.27
CA PHE A 61 -8.71 0.06 1.22
C PHE A 61 -9.30 -1.32 1.49
N LYS A 62 -10.61 -1.48 1.45
CA LYS A 62 -11.23 -2.80 1.49
C LYS A 62 -10.91 -3.62 0.25
N ALA A 63 -10.96 -3.03 -0.94
CA ALA A 63 -10.54 -3.68 -2.17
C ALA A 63 -9.05 -4.09 -2.13
N GLN A 64 -8.21 -3.24 -1.54
CA GLN A 64 -6.82 -3.56 -1.30
C GLN A 64 -6.68 -4.77 -0.36
N ALA A 65 -7.34 -4.79 0.79
CA ALA A 65 -7.31 -5.92 1.73
C ALA A 65 -7.83 -7.22 1.10
N ILE A 66 -8.85 -7.14 0.24
CA ILE A 66 -9.30 -8.29 -0.56
C ILE A 66 -8.19 -8.74 -1.53
N ALA A 67 -7.45 -7.81 -2.13
CA ALA A 67 -6.32 -8.15 -2.99
C ALA A 67 -5.14 -8.75 -2.21
N GLU A 68 -4.91 -8.33 -0.97
CA GLU A 68 -3.83 -8.82 -0.11
C GLU A 68 -4.10 -10.22 0.46
N SER A 69 -5.23 -10.40 1.12
CA SER A 69 -5.51 -11.62 1.89
C SER A 69 -6.87 -12.27 1.60
N GLY A 70 -7.74 -11.63 0.78
CA GLY A 70 -9.14 -12.03 0.67
C GLY A 70 -9.96 -11.70 1.92
N LEU A 71 -9.52 -10.76 2.74
CA LEU A 71 -10.06 -10.41 4.07
C LEU A 71 -9.86 -11.51 5.12
N GLU A 72 -8.81 -12.33 4.99
CA GLU A 72 -8.46 -13.35 5.96
C GLU A 72 -7.56 -12.75 7.06
N PRO A 73 -8.03 -12.67 8.33
CA PRO A 73 -7.28 -11.99 9.39
C PRO A 73 -6.03 -12.77 9.85
N GLU A 74 -6.04 -14.09 9.71
CA GLU A 74 -4.93 -14.97 10.11
C GLU A 74 -3.94 -15.22 8.95
N ALA A 75 -4.14 -14.59 7.79
CA ALA A 75 -3.30 -14.79 6.64
C ALA A 75 -1.83 -14.46 6.95
N THR A 76 -0.95 -15.40 6.62
CA THR A 76 0.50 -15.23 6.70
C THR A 76 1.10 -15.66 5.37
N SER A 77 1.88 -14.77 4.75
CA SER A 77 2.58 -15.10 3.51
C SER A 77 3.86 -15.89 3.78
N SER A 78 4.42 -16.52 2.74
CA SER A 78 5.71 -17.25 2.83
C SER A 78 6.89 -16.36 3.25
N VAL A 79 6.77 -15.05 3.09
CA VAL A 79 7.79 -14.07 3.51
C VAL A 79 7.44 -13.39 4.84
N GLY A 80 6.39 -13.84 5.54
CA GLY A 80 6.02 -13.38 6.88
C GLY A 80 5.13 -12.14 6.93
N ALA A 81 4.56 -11.68 5.81
CA ALA A 81 3.53 -10.64 5.83
C ALA A 81 2.26 -11.16 6.52
N ARG A 82 1.59 -10.31 7.30
CA ARG A 82 0.52 -10.75 8.22
C ARG A 82 -0.77 -9.97 8.07
N GLY A 83 -1.87 -10.69 8.27
CA GLY A 83 -3.23 -10.18 8.47
C GLY A 83 -3.89 -9.65 7.21
N LEU A 84 -5.01 -8.95 7.41
CA LEU A 84 -5.90 -8.45 6.35
C LEU A 84 -5.19 -7.64 5.28
N MET A 85 -4.25 -6.79 5.69
CA MET A 85 -3.50 -5.87 4.81
C MET A 85 -2.09 -6.38 4.49
N GLN A 86 -1.75 -7.63 4.87
CA GLN A 86 -0.46 -8.27 4.58
C GLN A 86 0.75 -7.36 4.88
N ILE A 87 0.84 -6.87 6.12
CA ILE A 87 1.92 -5.98 6.53
C ILE A 87 3.12 -6.81 7.00
N MET A 88 4.31 -6.45 6.52
CA MET A 88 5.56 -7.04 7.01
C MET A 88 5.81 -6.63 8.47
N PRO A 89 6.26 -7.54 9.36
CA PRO A 89 6.51 -7.22 10.77
C PRO A 89 7.41 -6.00 10.97
N ARG A 90 8.49 -5.89 10.22
CA ARG A 90 9.38 -4.73 10.28
C ARG A 90 8.68 -3.41 9.93
N THR A 91 7.87 -3.42 8.88
CA THR A 91 7.07 -2.23 8.49
C THR A 91 6.06 -1.87 9.59
N TYR A 92 5.49 -2.88 10.25
CA TYR A 92 4.57 -2.65 11.36
C TYR A 92 5.27 -2.01 12.56
N GLU A 93 6.48 -2.44 12.91
CA GLU A 93 7.25 -1.82 13.99
C GLU A 93 7.59 -0.36 13.66
N GLU A 94 8.04 -0.05 12.45
CA GLU A 94 8.28 1.32 12.00
C GLU A 94 7.00 2.19 12.09
N ILE A 95 5.83 1.60 11.78
CA ILE A 95 4.53 2.28 11.93
C ILE A 95 4.19 2.50 13.41
N ARG A 96 4.47 1.52 14.27
CA ARG A 96 4.24 1.61 15.73
C ARG A 96 5.07 2.69 16.39
N GLU A 97 6.30 2.91 15.98
CA GLU A 97 7.13 4.01 16.48
C GLU A 97 6.43 5.36 16.33
N ALA A 98 5.74 5.58 15.20
CA ALA A 98 4.96 6.79 14.95
C ALA A 98 3.52 6.73 15.53
N ASN A 99 3.06 5.56 15.95
CA ASN A 99 1.71 5.30 16.47
C ASN A 99 1.76 4.34 17.66
N PRO A 100 2.28 4.76 18.83
CA PRO A 100 2.52 3.86 19.98
C PRO A 100 1.27 3.15 20.51
N HIS A 101 0.09 3.66 20.18
CA HIS A 101 -1.19 3.05 20.55
C HIS A 101 -1.58 1.84 19.71
N PHE A 102 -0.88 1.54 18.60
CA PHE A 102 -1.09 0.31 17.84
C PHE A 102 -0.53 -0.87 18.62
N ARG A 103 -1.33 -1.93 18.80
CA ARG A 103 -0.96 -3.05 19.66
C ARG A 103 -0.41 -4.22 18.85
N ASN A 104 -1.28 -5.08 18.33
CA ASN A 104 -0.88 -6.32 17.68
C ASN A 104 -1.17 -6.27 16.17
N ILE A 105 -0.18 -6.67 15.37
CA ILE A 105 -0.30 -6.77 13.90
C ILE A 105 -1.38 -7.76 13.46
N THR A 106 -1.68 -8.79 14.27
CA THR A 106 -2.72 -9.78 13.97
C THR A 106 -4.13 -9.34 14.35
N ASP A 107 -4.27 -8.26 15.15
CA ASP A 107 -5.58 -7.67 15.42
C ASP A 107 -6.12 -6.98 14.16
N PRO A 108 -7.29 -7.40 13.64
CA PRO A 108 -7.87 -6.81 12.43
C PRO A 108 -7.97 -5.29 12.44
N LYS A 109 -8.34 -4.70 13.59
CA LYS A 109 -8.43 -3.26 13.77
C LYS A 109 -7.09 -2.57 13.54
N TRP A 110 -6.03 -3.08 14.17
CA TRP A 110 -4.71 -2.46 14.10
C TRP A 110 -4.00 -2.76 12.78
N ASN A 111 -4.25 -3.94 12.22
CA ASN A 111 -3.75 -4.30 10.89
C ASN A 111 -4.33 -3.37 9.81
N ILE A 112 -5.65 -3.15 9.81
CA ILE A 112 -6.31 -2.21 8.89
C ILE A 112 -5.80 -0.78 9.13
N ALA A 113 -5.72 -0.34 10.39
CA ALA A 113 -5.25 1.00 10.73
C ALA A 113 -3.83 1.25 10.20
N ALA A 114 -2.93 0.29 10.41
CA ALA A 114 -1.54 0.37 9.98
C ALA A 114 -1.41 0.34 8.45
N GLY A 115 -2.18 -0.51 7.76
CA GLY A 115 -2.18 -0.55 6.29
C GLY A 115 -2.62 0.77 5.68
N ILE A 116 -3.73 1.34 6.16
CA ILE A 116 -4.24 2.64 5.66
C ILE A 116 -3.28 3.78 6.03
N TYR A 117 -2.67 3.75 7.22
CA TYR A 117 -1.64 4.71 7.58
C TYR A 117 -0.44 4.64 6.63
N TYR A 118 0.03 3.44 6.30
CA TYR A 118 1.15 3.25 5.37
C TYR A 118 0.80 3.73 3.96
N ASP A 119 -0.42 3.44 3.47
CA ASP A 119 -0.92 4.01 2.22
C ASP A 119 -0.93 5.54 2.24
N ARG A 120 -1.33 6.16 3.36
CA ARG A 120 -1.28 7.62 3.51
C ARG A 120 0.13 8.16 3.39
N GLN A 121 1.12 7.48 3.98
CA GLN A 121 2.53 7.85 3.86
C GLN A 121 2.99 7.79 2.40
N LEU A 122 2.68 6.71 1.70
CA LEU A 122 3.02 6.54 0.29
C LEU A 122 2.29 7.55 -0.60
N TYR A 123 1.00 7.78 -0.36
CA TYR A 123 0.20 8.78 -1.06
C TYR A 123 0.79 10.20 -0.91
N ARG A 124 1.22 10.58 0.29
CA ARG A 124 1.91 11.86 0.54
C ARG A 124 3.26 11.93 -0.17
N ARG A 125 4.02 10.85 -0.22
CA ARG A 125 5.31 10.83 -0.96
C ARG A 125 5.10 11.06 -2.46
N TRP A 126 4.01 10.56 -3.02
CA TRP A 126 3.66 10.75 -4.42
C TRP A 126 3.09 12.13 -4.75
N SER A 127 2.65 12.94 -3.77
CA SER A 127 2.14 14.28 -4.03
C SER A 127 3.16 15.22 -4.70
N LYS A 128 4.45 14.91 -4.55
CA LYS A 128 5.54 15.65 -5.22
C LYS A 128 5.66 15.35 -6.72
N TYR A 129 4.97 14.35 -7.22
CA TYR A 129 5.12 13.84 -8.58
C TYR A 129 3.79 13.75 -9.33
N ILE A 130 2.72 13.42 -8.62
CA ILE A 130 1.41 13.11 -9.16
C ILE A 130 0.36 14.01 -8.54
N GLU A 131 -0.38 14.70 -9.39
CA GLU A 131 -1.56 15.48 -9.03
C GLU A 131 -2.83 14.68 -9.34
N GLY A 132 -3.91 14.92 -8.57
CA GLY A 132 -5.21 14.28 -8.81
C GLY A 132 -5.35 12.85 -8.27
N ASP A 133 -6.44 12.21 -8.70
CA ASP A 133 -6.99 10.99 -8.08
C ASP A 133 -6.16 9.73 -8.34
N ASP A 134 -5.41 9.70 -9.44
CA ASP A 134 -4.65 8.49 -9.81
C ASP A 134 -3.43 8.26 -8.89
N ARG A 135 -3.11 9.24 -8.04
CA ARG A 135 -2.05 9.14 -7.02
C ARG A 135 -2.23 7.92 -6.11
N LEU A 136 -3.47 7.51 -5.86
CA LEU A 136 -3.76 6.32 -5.06
C LEU A 136 -3.22 5.04 -5.71
N ASN A 137 -3.30 4.92 -7.02
CA ASN A 137 -2.72 3.78 -7.74
C ASN A 137 -1.20 3.70 -7.60
N PHE A 138 -0.51 4.85 -7.54
CA PHE A 138 0.92 4.90 -7.24
C PHE A 138 1.23 4.50 -5.79
N ALA A 139 0.37 4.88 -4.85
CA ALA A 139 0.48 4.44 -3.46
C ALA A 139 0.32 2.92 -3.36
N PHE A 140 -0.72 2.34 -3.94
CA PHE A 140 -0.93 0.88 -3.98
C PHE A 140 0.22 0.14 -4.67
N GLY A 141 0.70 0.64 -5.80
CA GLY A 141 1.88 0.06 -6.45
C GLY A 141 3.11 0.09 -5.53
N SER A 142 3.28 1.17 -4.79
CA SER A 142 4.39 1.33 -3.83
C SER A 142 4.22 0.49 -2.57
N TYR A 143 3.00 0.24 -2.14
CA TYR A 143 2.70 -0.69 -1.06
C TYR A 143 3.20 -2.10 -1.39
N ASN A 144 2.89 -2.57 -2.59
CA ASN A 144 3.25 -3.90 -3.05
C ASN A 144 4.74 -4.04 -3.41
N ALA A 145 5.31 -3.09 -4.15
CA ALA A 145 6.68 -3.20 -4.68
C ALA A 145 7.73 -2.40 -3.92
N GLY A 146 7.32 -1.56 -2.98
CA GLY A 146 8.16 -0.53 -2.39
C GLY A 146 8.25 0.73 -3.26
N PHE A 147 8.31 1.88 -2.59
CA PHE A 147 8.35 3.21 -3.23
C PHE A 147 9.51 3.35 -4.24
N GLY A 148 10.68 2.79 -3.92
CA GLY A 148 11.88 2.87 -4.77
C GLY A 148 11.67 2.25 -6.14
N ASN A 149 11.06 1.07 -6.20
CA ASN A 149 10.79 0.35 -7.45
C ASN A 149 9.75 1.08 -8.33
N VAL A 150 8.68 1.58 -7.73
CA VAL A 150 7.67 2.36 -8.46
C VAL A 150 8.24 3.69 -8.95
N ARG A 151 9.07 4.37 -8.14
CA ARG A 151 9.77 5.59 -8.56
C ARG A 151 10.73 5.33 -9.72
N LYS A 152 11.41 4.18 -9.73
CA LYS A 152 12.26 3.75 -10.86
C LYS A 152 11.43 3.56 -12.14
N ALA A 153 10.26 2.92 -12.03
CA ALA A 153 9.31 2.78 -13.14
C ALA A 153 8.79 4.14 -13.63
N TYR A 154 8.41 5.03 -12.73
CA TYR A 154 8.01 6.41 -13.04
C TYR A 154 9.09 7.17 -13.82
N ARG A 155 10.35 7.08 -13.39
CA ARG A 155 11.47 7.72 -14.12
C ARG A 155 11.65 7.18 -15.53
N LYS A 156 11.41 5.88 -15.74
CA LYS A 156 11.45 5.28 -17.08
C LYS A 156 10.32 5.82 -17.97
N ALA A 157 9.09 5.97 -17.43
CA ALA A 157 7.98 6.57 -18.14
C ALA A 157 8.28 8.03 -18.50
N LYS A 158 8.83 8.82 -17.58
CA LYS A 158 9.23 10.23 -17.81
C LYS A 158 10.25 10.42 -18.94
N LYS A 159 11.01 9.40 -19.27
CA LYS A 159 11.93 9.45 -20.43
C LYS A 159 11.19 9.31 -21.77
N LYS A 160 9.96 8.75 -21.76
CA LYS A 160 9.15 8.53 -22.95
C LYS A 160 8.03 9.55 -23.11
N GLU A 161 7.55 10.10 -21.99
CA GLU A 161 6.41 11.01 -21.95
C GLU A 161 6.78 12.30 -21.19
N LYS A 162 6.42 13.45 -21.77
CA LYS A 162 6.69 14.76 -21.17
C LYS A 162 5.97 14.94 -19.83
N LEU A 163 4.73 14.44 -19.74
CA LEU A 163 3.91 14.51 -18.54
C LEU A 163 3.41 13.12 -18.15
N VAL A 164 3.74 12.69 -16.94
CA VAL A 164 3.30 11.41 -16.37
C VAL A 164 2.48 11.69 -15.12
N GLN A 165 1.18 11.46 -15.21
CA GLN A 165 0.22 11.69 -14.12
C GLN A 165 -0.67 10.47 -13.83
N ARG A 166 -0.66 9.45 -14.72
CA ARG A 166 -1.53 8.27 -14.61
C ARG A 166 -0.72 7.00 -14.44
N TRP A 167 -1.20 6.11 -13.58
CA TRP A 167 -0.59 4.79 -13.36
C TRP A 167 -0.42 3.99 -14.66
N LYS A 168 -1.42 4.09 -15.56
CA LYS A 168 -1.36 3.43 -16.87
C LYS A 168 -0.12 3.76 -17.69
N GLN A 169 0.43 4.97 -17.55
CA GLN A 169 1.67 5.39 -18.23
C GLN A 169 2.92 4.74 -17.62
N VAL A 170 2.83 4.26 -16.37
CA VAL A 170 3.96 3.73 -15.60
C VAL A 170 3.90 2.21 -15.46
N GLU A 171 2.70 1.62 -15.48
CA GLU A 171 2.50 0.21 -15.17
C GLU A 171 3.31 -0.75 -16.05
N GLY A 172 3.59 -0.39 -17.31
CA GLY A 172 4.43 -1.17 -18.22
C GLY A 172 5.90 -1.30 -17.78
N PHE A 173 6.38 -0.37 -16.95
CA PHE A 173 7.73 -0.37 -16.38
C PHE A 173 7.79 -0.90 -14.94
N ALA A 174 6.63 -1.10 -14.31
CA ALA A 174 6.53 -1.65 -12.97
C ALA A 174 6.68 -3.19 -13.00
N PRO A 175 7.08 -3.82 -11.87
CA PRO A 175 7.07 -5.27 -11.76
C PRO A 175 5.72 -5.87 -12.14
N GLY A 176 5.73 -7.02 -12.83
CA GLY A 176 4.51 -7.67 -13.32
C GLY A 176 3.48 -7.93 -12.21
N GLN A 177 3.94 -8.44 -11.08
CA GLN A 177 3.10 -8.67 -9.89
C GLN A 177 2.41 -7.38 -9.42
N THR A 178 3.15 -6.26 -9.34
CA THR A 178 2.63 -4.97 -8.91
C THR A 178 1.58 -4.43 -9.89
N ARG A 179 1.82 -4.59 -11.19
CA ARG A 179 0.84 -4.23 -12.23
C ARG A 179 -0.46 -5.00 -12.07
N HIS A 180 -0.38 -6.33 -11.83
CA HIS A 180 -1.55 -7.16 -11.60
C HIS A 180 -2.28 -6.78 -10.30
N TYR A 181 -1.53 -6.46 -9.26
CA TYR A 181 -2.06 -6.02 -7.98
C TYR A 181 -2.91 -4.74 -8.10
N VAL A 182 -2.37 -3.68 -8.70
CA VAL A 182 -3.10 -2.43 -8.88
C VAL A 182 -4.33 -2.63 -9.79
N ARG A 183 -4.19 -3.39 -10.87
CA ARG A 183 -5.33 -3.73 -11.76
C ARG A 183 -6.42 -4.49 -11.01
N ARG A 184 -6.06 -5.42 -10.11
CA ARG A 184 -7.01 -6.18 -9.31
C ARG A 184 -7.81 -5.29 -8.38
N ILE A 185 -7.18 -4.35 -7.67
CA ILE A 185 -7.86 -3.38 -6.81
C ILE A 185 -8.84 -2.55 -7.63
N ASN A 186 -8.41 -2.02 -8.76
CA ASN A 186 -9.27 -1.23 -9.65
C ASN A 186 -10.46 -2.05 -10.20
N LYS A 187 -10.25 -3.33 -10.54
CA LYS A 187 -11.32 -4.23 -10.98
C LYS A 187 -12.36 -4.46 -9.89
N LEU A 188 -11.92 -4.64 -8.65
CA LEU A 188 -12.81 -4.78 -7.48
C LEU A 188 -13.68 -3.54 -7.27
N MET A 189 -13.11 -2.35 -7.49
CA MET A 189 -13.85 -1.09 -7.36
C MET A 189 -14.87 -0.85 -8.47
N ARG A 190 -14.67 -1.39 -9.68
CA ARG A 190 -15.60 -1.23 -10.82
C ARG A 190 -16.81 -2.17 -10.79
N LYS A 191 -16.78 -3.21 -10.00
CA LYS A 191 -17.82 -4.26 -9.94
C LYS A 191 -18.89 -3.99 -8.88
N LYS A 192 -19.11 -2.73 -8.56
CA LYS A 192 -20.19 -2.29 -7.66
C LYS A 192 -21.47 -2.03 -8.39
#